data_04458af99d284181753ef75c4e525d7a
#
_entry.id   04458af99d284181753ef75c4e525d7a
#
_cell.length_a   1.000
_cell.length_b   1.000
_cell.length_c   1.000
_cell.angle_alpha   90.00
_cell.angle_beta   90.00
_cell.angle_gamma   90.00
#
_symmetry.space_group_name_H-M   'P 1'
#
loop_
_entity.id
_entity.type
_entity.pdbx_description
1 polymer ?
#
loop_
_entity_poly.entity_id
_entity_poly.type
_entity_poly.pdbx_seq_one_letter_code
_entity_poly.pdbx_strand_id
1 'polypeptide(L)'
;MKIPPSKWGPHFWMTLHIACLGCQDYKALSEFVEGYVYVIPCLSCREHFEQVLVENPVPEAGDFFKWSVDVHNIVNRQLGKPEFSYEDALANVVAASPPPQFDFKIEQVGIALLLIIILFLILNRK
;
A
#
# COMPACT_ATOMS: atom_id res chain seq x y z
N MET A 1 -12.87 14.92 -16.49
CA MET A 1 -13.29 13.51 -16.29
C MET A 1 -13.49 13.28 -14.79
N LYS A 2 -14.63 12.74 -14.35
CA LYS A 2 -14.88 12.43 -12.93
C LYS A 2 -14.69 10.92 -12.72
N ILE A 3 -13.72 10.54 -11.87
CA ILE A 3 -13.50 9.15 -11.49
C ILE A 3 -14.37 8.85 -10.26
N PRO A 4 -15.27 7.86 -10.30
CA PRO A 4 -16.16 7.58 -9.17
C PRO A 4 -15.38 7.04 -7.95
N PRO A 5 -15.80 7.35 -6.72
CA PRO A 5 -15.14 6.89 -5.50
C PRO A 5 -14.97 5.36 -5.40
N SER A 6 -15.87 4.59 -6.01
CA SER A 6 -15.78 3.13 -6.06
C SER A 6 -14.54 2.62 -6.82
N LYS A 7 -13.92 3.45 -7.67
CA LYS A 7 -12.73 3.09 -8.44
C LYS A 7 -11.43 3.48 -7.75
N TRP A 8 -11.36 4.69 -7.18
CA TRP A 8 -10.11 5.17 -6.55
C TRP A 8 -10.06 4.92 -5.03
N GLY A 9 -11.22 4.89 -4.36
CA GLY A 9 -11.29 4.79 -2.90
C GLY A 9 -10.58 3.57 -2.32
N PRO A 10 -10.75 2.33 -2.83
CA PRO A 10 -10.02 1.18 -2.35
C PRO A 10 -8.50 1.33 -2.42
N HIS A 11 -7.98 1.91 -3.51
CA HIS A 11 -6.54 2.18 -3.68
C HIS A 11 -6.06 3.28 -2.74
N PHE A 12 -6.85 4.33 -2.55
CA PHE A 12 -6.55 5.39 -1.60
C PHE A 12 -6.40 4.83 -0.18
N TRP A 13 -7.37 4.08 0.31
CA TRP A 13 -7.30 3.48 1.64
C TRP A 13 -6.14 2.48 1.77
N MET A 14 -5.92 1.64 0.76
CA MET A 14 -4.81 0.69 0.76
C MET A 14 -3.45 1.41 0.88
N THR A 15 -3.24 2.49 0.12
CA THR A 15 -2.01 3.29 0.19
C THR A 15 -1.81 3.90 1.57
N LEU A 16 -2.86 4.47 2.18
CA LEU A 16 -2.80 5.03 3.52
C LEU A 16 -2.44 3.97 4.57
N HIS A 17 -3.10 2.81 4.53
CA HIS A 17 -2.83 1.70 5.44
C HIS A 17 -1.39 1.19 5.32
N ILE A 18 -0.88 1.02 4.09
CA ILE A 18 0.51 0.61 3.85
C ILE A 18 1.50 1.65 4.39
N ALA A 19 1.27 2.94 4.12
CA ALA A 19 2.11 4.01 4.63
C ALA A 19 2.15 4.02 6.17
N CYS A 20 0.98 3.89 6.81
CA CYS A 20 0.87 3.84 8.26
C CYS A 20 1.47 2.58 8.90
N LEU A 21 1.42 1.44 8.20
CA LEU A 21 2.03 0.20 8.68
C LEU A 21 3.55 0.24 8.60
N GLY A 22 4.11 0.86 7.55
CA GLY A 22 5.55 0.90 7.29
C GLY A 22 6.29 2.09 7.93
N CYS A 23 5.59 3.20 8.18
CA CYS A 23 6.19 4.42 8.70
C CYS A 23 6.26 4.40 10.23
N GLN A 24 7.43 4.79 10.79
CA GLN A 24 7.63 4.95 12.23
C GLN A 24 7.92 6.41 12.62
N ASP A 25 7.96 7.31 11.64
CA ASP A 25 8.24 8.73 11.83
C ASP A 25 6.93 9.53 11.74
N TYR A 26 6.51 10.08 12.87
CA TYR A 26 5.30 10.90 12.97
C TYR A 26 5.32 12.09 12.01
N LYS A 27 6.45 12.82 11.95
CA LYS A 27 6.55 14.02 11.11
C LYS A 27 6.39 13.70 9.64
N ALA A 28 7.10 12.67 9.17
CA ALA A 28 7.00 12.21 7.79
C ALA A 28 5.59 11.72 7.45
N LEU A 29 4.94 10.99 8.37
CA LEU A 29 3.58 10.53 8.18
C LEU A 29 2.56 11.67 8.17
N SER A 30 2.69 12.65 9.07
CA SER A 30 1.82 13.82 9.11
C SER A 30 1.90 14.63 7.82
N GLU A 31 3.12 14.92 7.35
CA GLU A 31 3.36 15.63 6.07
C GLU A 31 2.79 14.84 4.88
N PHE A 32 2.95 13.51 4.88
CA PHE A 32 2.36 12.65 3.86
C PHE A 32 0.83 12.73 3.88
N VAL A 33 0.20 12.60 5.03
CA VAL A 33 -1.28 12.61 5.16
C VAL A 33 -1.84 13.96 4.73
N GLU A 34 -1.23 15.06 5.13
CA GLU A 34 -1.62 16.41 4.71
C GLU A 34 -1.59 16.55 3.18
N GLY A 35 -0.50 16.16 2.53
CA GLY A 35 -0.36 16.21 1.08
C GLY A 35 -1.31 15.23 0.37
N TYR A 36 -1.54 14.07 0.97
CA TYR A 36 -2.35 13.00 0.41
C TYR A 36 -3.83 13.38 0.27
N VAL A 37 -4.36 14.16 1.21
CA VAL A 37 -5.73 14.68 1.14
C VAL A 37 -5.95 15.48 -0.14
N TYR A 38 -5.01 16.30 -0.54
CA TYR A 38 -5.15 17.17 -1.72
C TYR A 38 -5.21 16.43 -3.05
N VAL A 39 -4.74 15.17 -3.12
CA VAL A 39 -4.82 14.36 -4.35
C VAL A 39 -6.11 13.57 -4.48
N ILE A 40 -7.03 13.65 -3.52
CA ILE A 40 -8.36 13.03 -3.62
C ILE A 40 -9.12 13.64 -4.81
N PRO A 41 -9.52 12.84 -5.83
CA PRO A 41 -10.11 13.36 -7.07
C PRO A 41 -11.60 13.74 -6.97
N CYS A 42 -12.07 14.07 -5.76
CA CYS A 42 -13.46 14.41 -5.44
C CYS A 42 -13.45 15.52 -4.38
N LEU A 43 -13.83 16.73 -4.74
CA LEU A 43 -13.75 17.89 -3.84
C LEU A 43 -14.57 17.67 -2.54
N SER A 44 -15.82 17.23 -2.64
CA SER A 44 -16.64 16.98 -1.45
C SER A 44 -16.11 15.82 -0.59
N CYS A 45 -15.46 14.82 -1.21
CA CYS A 45 -14.81 13.75 -0.47
C CYS A 45 -13.57 14.25 0.28
N ARG A 46 -12.81 15.18 -0.32
CA ARG A 46 -11.67 15.85 0.30
C ARG A 46 -12.10 16.65 1.52
N GLU A 47 -13.04 17.57 1.33
CA GLU A 47 -13.58 18.42 2.42
C GLU A 47 -14.11 17.58 3.58
N HIS A 48 -14.81 16.50 3.27
CA HIS A 48 -15.28 15.57 4.29
C HIS A 48 -14.15 14.86 5.03
N PHE A 49 -13.13 14.39 4.29
CA PHE A 49 -11.99 13.71 4.90
C PHE A 49 -11.11 14.68 5.72
N GLU A 50 -10.94 15.94 5.28
CA GLU A 50 -10.28 16.99 6.06
C GLU A 50 -10.96 17.21 7.41
N GLN A 51 -12.29 17.24 7.46
CA GLN A 51 -13.03 17.35 8.72
C GLN A 51 -12.78 16.16 9.64
N VAL A 52 -12.77 14.94 9.10
CA VAL A 52 -12.45 13.73 9.88
C VAL A 52 -11.04 13.83 10.48
N LEU A 53 -10.05 14.33 9.72
CA LEU A 53 -8.66 14.48 10.18
C LEU A 53 -8.49 15.61 11.21
N VAL A 54 -9.28 16.66 11.16
CA VAL A 54 -9.29 17.72 12.20
C VAL A 54 -9.72 17.15 13.56
N GLU A 55 -10.71 16.25 13.55
CA GLU A 55 -11.19 15.59 14.78
C GLU A 55 -10.31 14.41 15.20
N ASN A 56 -9.60 13.80 14.26
CA ASN A 56 -8.79 12.61 14.45
C ASN A 56 -7.42 12.79 13.78
N PRO A 57 -6.57 13.69 14.26
CA PRO A 57 -5.27 13.95 13.66
C PRO A 57 -4.35 12.73 13.78
N VAL A 58 -3.31 12.69 12.94
CA VAL A 58 -2.24 11.68 13.08
C VAL A 58 -1.68 11.77 14.51
N PRO A 59 -1.63 10.68 15.28
CA PRO A 59 -1.11 10.72 16.66
C PRO A 59 0.41 10.95 16.65
N GLU A 60 0.92 11.75 17.60
CA GLU A 60 2.37 11.98 17.73
C GLU A 60 3.14 10.72 18.12
N ALA A 61 2.48 9.76 18.75
CA ALA A 61 3.02 8.47 19.13
C ALA A 61 1.92 7.41 19.15
N GLY A 62 2.29 6.15 18.92
CA GLY A 62 1.38 5.01 19.00
C GLY A 62 1.37 4.18 17.70
N ASP A 63 0.29 3.46 17.52
CA ASP A 63 0.09 2.57 16.38
C ASP A 63 -0.59 3.34 15.22
N PHE A 64 0.20 3.79 14.26
CA PHE A 64 -0.29 4.53 13.10
C PHE A 64 -1.21 3.67 12.22
N PHE A 65 -0.96 2.37 12.14
CA PHE A 65 -1.82 1.48 11.38
C PHE A 65 -3.23 1.42 11.99
N LYS A 66 -3.31 1.23 13.32
CA LYS A 66 -4.61 1.25 14.02
C LYS A 66 -5.32 2.58 13.82
N TRP A 67 -4.61 3.71 13.94
CA TRP A 67 -5.17 5.02 13.66
C TRP A 67 -5.76 5.10 12.24
N SER A 68 -5.05 4.60 11.23
CA SER A 68 -5.55 4.63 9.85
C SER A 68 -6.81 3.78 9.65
N VAL A 69 -6.94 2.66 10.37
CA VAL A 69 -8.14 1.82 10.36
C VAL A 69 -9.30 2.53 11.06
N ASP A 70 -9.04 3.18 12.20
CA ASP A 70 -10.06 3.93 12.94
C ASP A 70 -10.62 5.08 12.08
N VAL A 71 -9.76 5.85 11.41
CA VAL A 71 -10.15 6.94 10.50
C VAL A 71 -10.95 6.38 9.31
N HIS A 72 -10.55 5.26 8.72
CA HIS A 72 -11.29 4.59 7.66
C HIS A 72 -12.68 4.16 8.14
N ASN A 73 -12.77 3.60 9.34
CA ASN A 73 -14.04 3.16 9.92
C ASN A 73 -14.98 4.33 10.23
N ILE A 74 -14.45 5.50 10.64
CA ILE A 74 -15.27 6.72 10.78
C ILE A 74 -15.92 7.06 9.44
N VAL A 75 -15.15 7.08 8.35
CA VAL A 75 -15.69 7.36 7.01
C VAL A 75 -16.68 6.28 6.56
N ASN A 76 -16.39 5.00 6.81
CA ASN A 76 -17.30 3.91 6.50
C ASN A 76 -18.64 4.06 7.23
N ARG A 77 -18.61 4.37 8.52
CA ARG A 77 -19.82 4.60 9.34
C ARG A 77 -20.65 5.73 8.80
N GLN A 78 -20.04 6.86 8.42
CA GLN A 78 -20.72 8.02 7.86
C GLN A 78 -21.34 7.72 6.49
N LEU A 79 -20.76 6.77 5.74
CA LEU A 79 -21.27 6.32 4.44
C LEU A 79 -22.21 5.11 4.52
N GLY A 80 -22.55 4.62 5.74
CA GLY A 80 -23.38 3.44 5.94
C GLY A 80 -22.74 2.14 5.45
N LYS A 81 -21.40 2.06 5.42
CA LYS A 81 -20.62 0.88 5.03
C LYS A 81 -20.18 0.07 6.24
N PRO A 82 -19.91 -1.23 6.08
CA PRO A 82 -19.34 -2.06 7.13
C PRO A 82 -17.98 -1.52 7.61
N GLU A 83 -17.74 -1.64 8.92
CA GLU A 83 -16.44 -1.38 9.54
C GLU A 83 -15.55 -2.62 9.45
N PHE A 84 -14.22 -2.42 9.43
CA PHE A 84 -13.23 -3.48 9.46
C PHE A 84 -12.70 -3.69 10.88
N SER A 85 -12.38 -4.94 11.23
CA SER A 85 -11.50 -5.21 12.36
C SER A 85 -10.04 -4.87 11.99
N TYR A 86 -9.18 -4.69 12.99
CA TYR A 86 -7.75 -4.47 12.74
C TYR A 86 -7.11 -5.69 12.06
N GLU A 87 -7.54 -6.88 12.45
CA GLU A 87 -7.08 -8.15 11.89
C GLU A 87 -7.45 -8.27 10.41
N ASP A 88 -8.69 -7.95 10.04
CA ASP A 88 -9.14 -8.00 8.66
C ASP A 88 -8.43 -6.94 7.80
N ALA A 89 -8.25 -5.72 8.35
CA ALA A 89 -7.52 -4.66 7.66
C ALA A 89 -6.05 -5.05 7.41
N LEU A 90 -5.39 -5.63 8.42
CA LEU A 90 -4.00 -6.12 8.29
C LEU A 90 -3.91 -7.26 7.28
N ALA A 91 -4.82 -8.23 7.36
CA ALA A 91 -4.86 -9.36 6.41
C ALA A 91 -5.02 -8.86 4.97
N ASN A 92 -5.86 -7.84 4.73
CA ASN A 92 -6.03 -7.24 3.42
C ASN A 92 -4.75 -6.57 2.90
N VAL A 93 -4.03 -5.85 3.76
CA VAL A 93 -2.76 -5.21 3.39
C VAL A 93 -1.70 -6.24 3.03
N VAL A 94 -1.57 -7.29 3.84
CA VAL A 94 -0.57 -8.36 3.62
C VAL A 94 -0.92 -9.20 2.38
N ALA A 95 -2.20 -9.53 2.17
CA ALA A 95 -2.64 -10.31 1.02
C ALA A 95 -2.50 -9.54 -0.31
N ALA A 96 -2.59 -8.21 -0.29
CA ALA A 96 -2.38 -7.36 -1.47
C ALA A 96 -0.93 -7.33 -1.96
N SER A 97 0.01 -7.82 -1.15
CA SER A 97 1.43 -7.94 -1.50
C SER A 97 1.78 -9.40 -1.75
N PRO A 98 1.49 -9.97 -2.94
CA PRO A 98 2.01 -11.28 -3.25
C PRO A 98 3.55 -11.22 -3.13
N PRO A 99 4.19 -12.24 -2.55
CA PRO A 99 5.64 -12.29 -2.49
C PRO A 99 6.17 -12.12 -3.92
N PRO A 100 7.31 -11.42 -4.12
CA PRO A 100 7.91 -11.30 -5.43
C PRO A 100 8.12 -12.71 -5.98
N GLN A 101 7.29 -13.10 -6.93
CA GLN A 101 7.49 -14.35 -7.65
C GLN A 101 8.66 -14.10 -8.59
N PHE A 102 9.86 -14.42 -8.12
CA PHE A 102 11.00 -14.60 -9.01
C PHE A 102 10.72 -15.90 -9.78
N ASP A 103 10.05 -15.78 -10.91
CA ASP A 103 9.90 -16.86 -11.89
C ASP A 103 11.27 -17.10 -12.53
N PHE A 104 12.17 -17.72 -11.75
CA PHE A 104 13.35 -18.36 -12.32
C PHE A 104 12.85 -19.58 -13.09
N LYS A 105 12.58 -19.38 -14.38
CA LYS A 105 12.38 -20.52 -15.26
C LYS A 105 13.64 -21.35 -15.20
N ILE A 106 13.56 -22.51 -14.54
CA ILE A 106 14.66 -23.48 -14.39
C ILE A 106 15.31 -23.77 -15.75
N GLU A 107 14.54 -23.72 -16.83
CA GLU A 107 15.00 -23.81 -18.23
C GLU A 107 16.03 -22.73 -18.60
N GLN A 108 15.85 -21.47 -18.18
CA GLN A 108 16.79 -20.39 -18.49
C GLN A 108 18.10 -20.53 -17.72
N VAL A 109 18.07 -21.01 -16.49
CA VAL A 109 19.27 -21.30 -15.70
C VAL A 109 20.04 -22.48 -16.31
N GLY A 110 19.32 -23.52 -16.74
CA GLY A 110 19.90 -24.68 -17.42
C GLY A 110 20.61 -24.30 -18.72
N ILE A 111 20.02 -23.46 -19.55
CA ILE A 111 20.61 -22.97 -20.81
C ILE A 111 21.85 -22.12 -20.53
N ALA A 112 21.81 -21.22 -19.53
CA ALA A 112 22.95 -20.39 -19.17
C ALA A 112 24.15 -21.23 -18.68
N LEU A 113 23.91 -22.22 -17.83
CA LEU A 113 24.94 -23.15 -17.37
C LEU A 113 25.54 -23.97 -18.53
N LEU A 114 24.69 -24.46 -19.44
CA LEU A 114 25.15 -25.19 -20.62
C LEU A 114 26.04 -24.34 -21.52
N LEU A 115 25.68 -23.08 -21.76
CA LEU A 115 26.49 -22.14 -22.55
C LEU A 115 27.83 -21.83 -21.88
N ILE A 116 27.89 -21.69 -20.56
CA ILE A 116 29.12 -21.49 -19.80
C ILE A 116 30.03 -22.71 -19.94
N ILE A 117 29.50 -23.94 -19.81
CA ILE A 117 30.24 -25.18 -19.96
C ILE A 117 30.81 -25.31 -21.38
N ILE A 118 30.00 -25.03 -22.40
CA ILE A 118 30.44 -25.09 -23.80
C ILE A 118 31.57 -24.08 -24.05
N LEU A 119 31.42 -22.83 -23.57
CA LEU A 119 32.44 -21.81 -23.70
C LEU A 119 33.73 -22.22 -23.01
N PHE A 120 33.65 -22.76 -21.79
CA PHE A 120 34.81 -23.27 -21.06
C PHE A 120 35.53 -24.40 -21.82
N LEU A 121 34.78 -25.34 -22.40
CA LEU A 121 35.35 -26.43 -23.18
C LEU A 121 36.00 -25.93 -24.49
N ILE A 122 35.45 -24.91 -25.15
CA ILE A 122 36.03 -24.31 -26.35
C ILE A 122 37.34 -23.60 -26.02
N LEU A 123 37.38 -22.81 -24.92
CA LEU A 123 38.55 -22.03 -24.51
C LEU A 123 39.72 -22.93 -24.00
N ASN A 124 39.40 -24.10 -23.47
CA ASN A 124 40.40 -25.07 -22.96
C ASN A 124 40.75 -26.17 -23.99
N ARG A 125 40.29 -26.06 -25.22
CA ARG A 125 40.72 -26.95 -26.30
C ARG A 125 42.09 -26.47 -26.81
N LYS A 126 43.17 -26.97 -26.20
CA LYS A 126 44.53 -26.93 -26.72
C LYS A 126 44.88 -28.25 -27.35
#